data_c21e1494480f0afee28e2d609b9d5d74
#
_entry.id   c21e1494480f0afee28e2d609b9d5d74
#
_cell.length_a   1.000
_cell.length_b   1.000
_cell.length_c   1.000
_cell.angle_alpha   90.00
_cell.angle_beta   90.00
_cell.angle_gamma   90.00
#
_symmetry.space_group_name_H-M   'P 1'
#
loop_
_entity.id
_entity.type
_entity.pdbx_description
1 polymer ?
#
loop_
_entity_poly.entity_id
_entity_poly.type
_entity_poly.pdbx_seq_one_letter_code
_entity_poly.pdbx_strand_id
1 'polypeptide(L)'
;MSAFISLLRQYQHEFEQCYSSQLDRDKRNAIYAMLSCQTEQQQKVKWSCSACKHTEQHPISCGHRQCPQCQHQTTSDWLARQQQKLLPTHYFMVTLTIPYQLRSLAIKQPKAFYKILFTVAQSTLKDFAARQEKGAMGFTMVLHTHNRKRDLHPHLHVVIPAGRYDANKQEWHKGDKQYLFNAFALAKVWRARLLDAINHHDALTLPKCIPSKWVVDCRHVGYGEHALQYLSRYLYRGVLADKDIINITPNSVTFRYKDGQTKQWATRTLPPLQFLWLILQHVLPKGLQRVRDYGFLRGNARVIRFRIQQLLMRITNWIAPTIATVRGKAARLCPCCHHQMQYAGIIRPT
;
A
#
# COMPACT_ATOMS: atom_id res chain seq x y z
N MET A 1 8.13 9.21 21.81
CA MET A 1 8.42 9.85 20.50
C MET A 1 8.98 8.78 19.54
N SER A 2 8.70 8.86 18.25
CA SER A 2 9.23 7.90 17.28
C SER A 2 10.75 8.07 17.11
N ALA A 3 11.49 6.96 17.15
CA ALA A 3 12.94 6.97 16.94
C ALA A 3 13.32 7.56 15.56
N PHE A 4 12.52 7.23 14.53
CA PHE A 4 12.70 7.80 13.20
C PHE A 4 12.48 9.32 13.17
N ILE A 5 11.43 9.83 13.84
CA ILE A 5 11.14 11.28 13.87
C ILE A 5 12.21 12.03 14.67
N SER A 6 12.70 11.47 15.77
CA SER A 6 13.80 12.07 16.54
C SER A 6 15.06 12.19 15.69
N LEU A 7 15.42 11.15 14.98
CA LEU A 7 16.56 11.15 14.05
C LEU A 7 16.37 12.19 12.93
N LEU A 8 15.17 12.22 12.32
CA LEU A 8 14.84 13.18 11.26
C LEU A 8 14.96 14.62 11.75
N ARG A 9 14.53 14.92 13.00
CA ARG A 9 14.65 16.25 13.61
C ARG A 9 16.11 16.63 13.85
N GLN A 10 16.91 15.68 14.33
CA GLN A 10 18.34 15.91 14.61
C GLN A 10 19.13 16.25 13.35
N TYR A 11 18.86 15.55 12.24
CA TYR A 11 19.63 15.68 10.99
C TYR A 11 18.88 16.43 9.90
N GLN A 12 17.79 17.14 10.19
CA GLN A 12 16.94 17.77 9.18
C GLN A 12 17.71 18.68 8.24
N HIS A 13 18.48 19.62 8.78
CA HIS A 13 19.20 20.63 8.01
C HIS A 13 20.24 19.99 7.08
N GLU A 14 21.09 19.13 7.60
CA GLU A 14 22.12 18.42 6.83
C GLU A 14 21.49 17.53 5.76
N PHE A 15 20.37 16.85 6.10
CA PHE A 15 19.64 16.01 5.18
C PHE A 15 19.05 16.82 4.02
N GLU A 16 18.41 17.95 4.30
CA GLU A 16 17.81 18.81 3.27
C GLU A 16 18.88 19.45 2.37
N GLN A 17 20.06 19.74 2.86
CA GLN A 17 21.20 20.18 2.06
C GLN A 17 21.72 19.05 1.17
N CYS A 18 22.03 17.88 1.75
CA CYS A 18 22.63 16.74 1.05
C CYS A 18 21.72 16.20 -0.08
N TYR A 19 20.41 16.16 0.14
CA TYR A 19 19.44 15.61 -0.82
C TYR A 19 18.56 16.67 -1.49
N SER A 20 18.96 17.94 -1.48
CA SER A 20 18.16 19.09 -1.98
C SER A 20 17.57 18.87 -3.38
N SER A 21 18.36 18.33 -4.32
CA SER A 21 17.95 18.07 -5.71
C SER A 21 16.97 16.89 -5.85
N GLN A 22 16.85 16.03 -4.83
CA GLN A 22 16.03 14.84 -4.83
C GLN A 22 14.74 15.02 -4.00
N LEU A 23 14.68 16.10 -3.19
CA LEU A 23 13.54 16.45 -2.36
C LEU A 23 12.52 17.27 -3.16
N ASP A 24 11.57 16.57 -3.77
CA ASP A 24 10.38 17.20 -4.36
C ASP A 24 9.42 17.76 -3.28
N ARG A 25 8.37 18.47 -3.73
CA ARG A 25 7.36 19.04 -2.85
C ARG A 25 6.68 18.00 -1.96
N ASP A 26 6.42 16.80 -2.48
CA ASP A 26 5.72 15.75 -1.72
C ASP A 26 6.60 15.22 -0.58
N LYS A 27 7.92 15.07 -0.80
CA LYS A 27 8.88 14.68 0.24
C LYS A 27 9.05 15.77 1.31
N ARG A 28 9.16 17.04 0.91
CA ARG A 28 9.22 18.17 1.87
C ARG A 28 7.97 18.24 2.74
N ASN A 29 6.78 18.08 2.15
CA ASN A 29 5.52 18.02 2.88
C ASN A 29 5.47 16.81 3.86
N ALA A 30 6.03 15.67 3.46
CA ALA A 30 6.12 14.50 4.33
C ALA A 30 7.02 14.75 5.55
N ILE A 31 8.19 15.35 5.34
CA ILE A 31 9.12 15.75 6.39
C ILE A 31 8.42 16.70 7.38
N TYR A 32 7.84 17.78 6.87
CA TYR A 32 7.12 18.75 7.69
C TYR A 32 6.00 18.10 8.51
N ALA A 33 5.15 17.29 7.87
CA ALA A 33 4.04 16.62 8.55
C ALA A 33 4.52 15.65 9.64
N MET A 34 5.66 14.98 9.45
CA MET A 34 6.21 14.08 10.45
C MET A 34 6.88 14.84 11.62
N LEU A 35 7.58 15.92 11.34
CA LEU A 35 8.24 16.74 12.35
C LEU A 35 7.24 17.49 13.24
N SER A 36 6.12 17.94 12.68
CA SER A 36 5.04 18.59 13.43
C SER A 36 4.07 17.61 14.10
N CYS A 37 4.16 16.30 13.78
CA CYS A 37 3.23 15.31 14.31
C CYS A 37 3.32 15.14 15.82
N GLN A 38 2.18 15.25 16.51
CA GLN A 38 2.05 15.15 17.96
C GLN A 38 2.89 16.20 18.75
N THR A 39 3.19 17.34 18.12
CA THR A 39 3.79 18.51 18.78
C THR A 39 2.72 19.56 19.09
N GLU A 40 3.09 20.61 19.80
CA GLU A 40 2.23 21.75 20.09
C GLU A 40 1.78 22.51 18.83
N GLN A 41 2.49 22.36 17.73
CA GLN A 41 2.15 22.93 16.41
C GLN A 41 0.96 22.24 15.72
N GLN A 42 0.51 21.10 16.25
CA GLN A 42 -0.65 20.37 15.71
C GLN A 42 -1.96 20.86 16.36
N GLN A 43 -3.01 20.85 15.58
CA GLN A 43 -4.36 21.01 16.10
C GLN A 43 -4.66 19.92 17.13
N LYS A 44 -5.40 20.25 18.18
CA LYS A 44 -5.81 19.33 19.24
C LYS A 44 -7.32 19.16 19.25
N VAL A 45 -7.77 17.95 19.44
CA VAL A 45 -9.18 17.68 19.75
C VAL A 45 -9.37 17.85 21.25
N LYS A 46 -10.37 18.66 21.64
CA LYS A 46 -10.81 18.80 23.02
C LYS A 46 -11.96 17.83 23.29
N TRP A 47 -11.85 17.11 24.38
CA TRP A 47 -12.88 16.24 24.93
C TRP A 47 -13.31 16.77 26.30
N SER A 48 -14.60 16.66 26.62
CA SER A 48 -15.13 17.04 27.93
C SER A 48 -16.03 15.95 28.51
N CYS A 49 -15.97 15.78 29.79
CA CYS A 49 -16.86 14.91 30.53
C CYS A 49 -18.07 15.71 31.04
N SER A 50 -19.28 15.27 30.71
CA SER A 50 -20.51 15.92 31.19
C SER A 50 -20.73 15.73 32.69
N ALA A 51 -20.25 14.59 33.24
CA ALA A 51 -20.48 14.24 34.66
C ALA A 51 -19.52 14.98 35.61
N CYS A 52 -18.22 14.98 35.38
CA CYS A 52 -17.24 15.57 36.33
C CYS A 52 -16.51 16.80 35.77
N LYS A 53 -16.88 17.29 34.59
CA LYS A 53 -16.29 18.48 33.91
C LYS A 53 -14.81 18.33 33.55
N HIS A 54 -14.22 17.16 33.74
CA HIS A 54 -12.85 16.89 33.29
C HIS A 54 -12.70 17.11 31.80
N THR A 55 -11.59 17.73 31.38
CA THR A 55 -11.29 17.98 29.97
C THR A 55 -9.92 17.43 29.58
N GLU A 56 -9.82 16.88 28.39
CA GLU A 56 -8.59 16.39 27.79
C GLU A 56 -8.36 17.00 26.41
N GLN A 57 -7.10 17.16 26.05
CA GLN A 57 -6.69 17.62 24.74
C GLN A 57 -5.72 16.61 24.13
N HIS A 58 -5.96 16.20 22.90
CA HIS A 58 -5.12 15.25 22.20
C HIS A 58 -4.78 15.76 20.81
N PRO A 59 -3.50 15.69 20.40
CA PRO A 59 -3.10 16.08 19.05
C PRO A 59 -3.85 15.28 17.99
N ILE A 60 -4.28 15.95 16.93
CA ILE A 60 -4.85 15.29 15.75
C ILE A 60 -3.73 14.56 15.00
N SER A 61 -4.05 13.42 14.39
CA SER A 61 -3.14 12.74 13.48
C SER A 61 -2.70 13.67 12.35
N CYS A 62 -1.41 13.70 12.02
CA CYS A 62 -0.92 14.48 10.85
C CYS A 62 -1.49 13.94 9.51
N GLY A 63 -2.14 12.78 9.51
CA GLY A 63 -2.74 12.16 8.33
C GLY A 63 -1.74 11.71 7.26
N HIS A 64 -0.46 11.94 7.45
CA HIS A 64 0.53 11.59 6.44
C HIS A 64 0.83 10.10 6.45
N ARG A 65 0.72 9.45 5.26
CA ARG A 65 0.84 7.99 5.10
C ARG A 65 2.21 7.41 5.46
N GLN A 66 3.25 8.22 5.56
CA GLN A 66 4.60 7.78 5.95
C GLN A 66 4.89 8.01 7.43
N CYS A 67 4.01 8.70 8.16
CA CYS A 67 4.24 8.96 9.57
C CYS A 67 4.16 7.66 10.39
N PRO A 68 5.22 7.26 11.10
CA PRO A 68 5.24 6.03 11.86
C PRO A 68 4.27 6.04 13.06
N GLN A 69 3.85 7.23 13.52
CA GLN A 69 2.94 7.40 14.66
C GLN A 69 1.46 7.30 14.29
N CYS A 70 1.08 7.65 13.03
CA CYS A 70 -0.33 7.87 12.68
C CYS A 70 -1.02 6.72 11.93
N GLN A 71 -0.34 5.62 11.58
CA GLN A 71 -0.78 4.74 10.49
C GLN A 71 -1.60 3.50 10.87
N HIS A 72 -1.86 3.24 12.16
CA HIS A 72 -2.40 1.93 12.56
C HIS A 72 -3.87 1.69 12.19
N GLN A 73 -4.70 2.71 12.18
CA GLN A 73 -6.16 2.58 12.02
C GLN A 73 -6.59 2.30 10.57
N THR A 74 -5.95 2.94 9.60
CA THR A 74 -6.32 2.85 8.17
C THR A 74 -6.07 1.45 7.55
N THR A 75 -5.16 0.66 8.14
CA THR A 75 -4.83 -0.70 7.67
C THR A 75 -5.96 -1.68 7.95
N SER A 76 -6.56 -1.63 9.14
CA SER A 76 -7.65 -2.52 9.53
C SER A 76 -8.92 -2.25 8.73
N ASP A 77 -9.24 -0.98 8.50
CA ASP A 77 -10.41 -0.58 7.71
C ASP A 77 -10.31 -1.01 6.24
N TRP A 78 -9.11 -0.91 5.66
CA TRP A 78 -8.89 -1.40 4.30
C TRP A 78 -9.04 -2.92 4.22
N LEU A 79 -8.43 -3.65 5.15
CA LEU A 79 -8.50 -5.11 5.18
C LEU A 79 -9.95 -5.57 5.32
N ALA A 80 -10.71 -4.98 6.25
CA ALA A 80 -12.13 -5.30 6.44
C ALA A 80 -12.94 -5.07 5.15
N ARG A 81 -12.71 -3.93 4.46
CA ARG A 81 -13.37 -3.66 3.16
C ARG A 81 -12.99 -4.66 2.08
N GLN A 82 -11.76 -5.13 2.04
CA GLN A 82 -11.34 -6.12 1.03
C GLN A 82 -11.86 -7.52 1.34
N GLN A 83 -11.91 -7.90 2.61
CA GLN A 83 -12.50 -9.18 3.04
C GLN A 83 -13.98 -9.31 2.62
N GLN A 84 -14.75 -8.19 2.67
CA GLN A 84 -16.13 -8.17 2.17
C GLN A 84 -16.26 -8.39 0.66
N LYS A 85 -15.19 -8.22 -0.10
CA LYS A 85 -15.16 -8.46 -1.55
C LYS A 85 -14.67 -9.84 -1.92
N LEU A 86 -14.23 -10.64 -0.95
CA LEU A 86 -13.80 -12.01 -1.20
C LEU A 86 -14.95 -12.83 -1.76
N LEU A 87 -14.60 -13.69 -2.70
CA LEU A 87 -15.47 -14.68 -3.30
C LEU A 87 -15.01 -16.08 -2.87
N PRO A 88 -15.91 -17.05 -2.74
CA PRO A 88 -15.58 -18.44 -2.37
C PRO A 88 -14.93 -19.19 -3.55
N THR A 89 -13.82 -18.70 -4.01
CA THR A 89 -13.04 -19.27 -5.11
C THR A 89 -11.56 -19.24 -4.78
N HIS A 90 -10.76 -19.96 -5.54
CA HIS A 90 -9.31 -19.87 -5.45
C HIS A 90 -8.82 -18.48 -5.91
N TYR A 91 -7.67 -18.08 -5.41
CA TYR A 91 -7.03 -16.81 -5.77
C TYR A 91 -5.60 -17.05 -6.25
N PHE A 92 -5.16 -16.16 -7.11
CA PHE A 92 -3.78 -16.06 -7.55
C PHE A 92 -3.20 -14.71 -7.15
N MET A 93 -1.91 -14.71 -6.87
CA MET A 93 -1.13 -13.48 -6.71
C MET A 93 -0.14 -13.38 -7.87
N VAL A 94 -0.32 -12.38 -8.70
CA VAL A 94 0.62 -12.02 -9.75
C VAL A 94 1.50 -10.89 -9.24
N THR A 95 2.84 -11.05 -9.38
CA THR A 95 3.81 -10.03 -9.02
C THR A 95 4.51 -9.54 -10.27
N LEU A 96 4.25 -8.29 -10.65
CA LEU A 96 4.88 -7.63 -11.79
C LEU A 96 6.05 -6.78 -11.29
N THR A 97 7.28 -7.22 -11.56
CA THR A 97 8.50 -6.50 -11.15
C THR A 97 9.07 -5.65 -12.29
N ILE A 98 9.93 -4.71 -11.94
CA ILE A 98 10.74 -3.94 -12.89
C ILE A 98 12.23 -4.15 -12.60
N PRO A 99 13.11 -4.07 -13.62
CA PRO A 99 14.54 -4.17 -13.42
C PRO A 99 15.11 -2.96 -12.67
N TYR A 100 16.32 -3.13 -12.12
CA TYR A 100 17.00 -2.11 -11.32
C TYR A 100 17.13 -0.78 -12.08
N GLN A 101 17.44 -0.84 -13.37
CA GLN A 101 17.70 0.30 -14.23
C GLN A 101 16.51 1.28 -14.34
N LEU A 102 15.28 0.77 -14.22
CA LEU A 102 14.08 1.61 -14.29
C LEU A 102 13.70 2.27 -12.94
N ARG A 103 14.37 1.89 -11.83
CA ARG A 103 14.00 2.41 -10.49
C ARG A 103 14.23 3.91 -10.35
N SER A 104 15.22 4.47 -11.05
CA SER A 104 15.50 5.91 -11.06
C SER A 104 14.30 6.74 -11.56
N LEU A 105 13.49 6.20 -12.47
CA LEU A 105 12.30 6.87 -12.98
C LEU A 105 11.26 7.08 -11.88
N ALA A 106 11.16 6.14 -10.93
CA ALA A 106 10.27 6.26 -9.78
C ALA A 106 10.69 7.38 -8.81
N ILE A 107 11.95 7.79 -8.82
CA ILE A 107 12.45 8.93 -8.03
C ILE A 107 12.27 10.23 -8.80
N LYS A 108 12.69 10.27 -10.07
CA LYS A 108 12.72 11.48 -10.89
C LYS A 108 11.34 11.94 -11.33
N GLN A 109 10.47 11.01 -11.75
CA GLN A 109 9.15 11.30 -12.30
C GLN A 109 8.07 10.34 -11.73
N PRO A 110 7.86 10.33 -10.41
CA PRO A 110 7.03 9.31 -9.76
C PRO A 110 5.57 9.31 -10.24
N LYS A 111 4.96 10.47 -10.51
CA LYS A 111 3.57 10.56 -10.99
C LYS A 111 3.39 9.87 -12.34
N ALA A 112 4.23 10.23 -13.30
CA ALA A 112 4.19 9.68 -14.66
C ALA A 112 4.49 8.18 -14.63
N PHE A 113 5.58 7.80 -13.97
CA PHE A 113 6.03 6.42 -13.93
C PHE A 113 5.01 5.48 -13.28
N TYR A 114 4.48 5.81 -12.11
CA TYR A 114 3.48 4.95 -11.46
C TYR A 114 2.13 4.93 -12.21
N LYS A 115 1.75 6.01 -12.89
CA LYS A 115 0.56 6.01 -13.76
C LYS A 115 0.71 4.98 -14.88
N ILE A 116 1.84 5.01 -15.58
CA ILE A 116 2.16 4.06 -16.66
C ILE A 116 2.18 2.64 -16.11
N LEU A 117 2.87 2.41 -15.00
CA LEU A 117 2.98 1.09 -14.37
C LEU A 117 1.60 0.45 -14.14
N PHE A 118 0.66 1.19 -13.56
CA PHE A 118 -0.71 0.71 -13.34
C PHE A 118 -1.49 0.51 -14.65
N THR A 119 -1.38 1.44 -15.59
CA THR A 119 -2.13 1.39 -16.86
C THR A 119 -1.70 0.20 -17.71
N VAL A 120 -0.39 0.00 -17.85
CA VAL A 120 0.16 -1.12 -18.63
C VAL A 120 -0.14 -2.46 -17.95
N ALA A 121 -0.03 -2.54 -16.62
CA ALA A 121 -0.39 -3.76 -15.89
C ALA A 121 -1.88 -4.11 -16.09
N GLN A 122 -2.76 -3.10 -15.98
CA GLN A 122 -4.20 -3.31 -16.18
C GLN A 122 -4.51 -3.82 -17.59
N SER A 123 -3.99 -3.17 -18.64
CA SER A 123 -4.25 -3.58 -20.03
C SER A 123 -3.68 -4.97 -20.30
N THR A 124 -2.46 -5.24 -19.85
CA THR A 124 -1.82 -6.55 -20.04
C THR A 124 -2.64 -7.68 -19.41
N LEU A 125 -3.05 -7.52 -18.15
CA LEU A 125 -3.84 -8.54 -17.46
C LEU A 125 -5.23 -8.75 -18.09
N LYS A 126 -5.88 -7.68 -18.54
CA LYS A 126 -7.16 -7.78 -19.25
C LYS A 126 -7.03 -8.54 -20.56
N ASP A 127 -5.98 -8.29 -21.34
CA ASP A 127 -5.79 -8.97 -22.63
C ASP A 127 -5.44 -10.44 -22.42
N PHE A 128 -4.64 -10.77 -21.42
CA PHE A 128 -4.39 -12.17 -21.04
C PHE A 128 -5.69 -12.88 -20.63
N ALA A 129 -6.52 -12.16 -19.88
CA ALA A 129 -7.82 -12.68 -19.49
C ALA A 129 -8.75 -12.91 -20.68
N ALA A 130 -8.86 -11.97 -21.60
CA ALA A 130 -9.75 -12.06 -22.76
C ALA A 130 -9.39 -13.20 -23.73
N ARG A 131 -8.12 -13.63 -23.72
CA ARG A 131 -7.64 -14.74 -24.58
C ARG A 131 -7.98 -16.14 -24.03
N GLN A 132 -8.28 -16.25 -22.75
CA GLN A 132 -8.51 -17.56 -22.13
C GLN A 132 -9.97 -17.98 -22.16
N GLU A 133 -10.89 -17.08 -21.75
CA GLU A 133 -12.31 -17.40 -21.60
C GLU A 133 -13.19 -16.16 -21.73
N LYS A 134 -14.47 -16.35 -21.99
CA LYS A 134 -15.48 -15.28 -21.99
C LYS A 134 -15.75 -14.78 -20.57
N GLY A 135 -16.07 -13.49 -20.44
CA GLY A 135 -16.44 -12.86 -19.19
C GLY A 135 -15.40 -11.90 -18.61
N ALA A 136 -15.86 -11.04 -17.74
CA ALA A 136 -15.03 -10.02 -17.09
C ALA A 136 -14.26 -10.58 -15.90
N MET A 137 -13.00 -10.18 -15.78
CA MET A 137 -12.16 -10.46 -14.62
C MET A 137 -12.18 -9.30 -13.64
N GLY A 138 -12.17 -9.60 -12.34
CA GLY A 138 -11.90 -8.62 -11.28
C GLY A 138 -10.56 -8.88 -10.64
N PHE A 139 -9.85 -7.81 -10.23
CA PHE A 139 -8.59 -7.93 -9.51
C PHE A 139 -8.27 -6.67 -8.71
N THR A 140 -7.47 -6.84 -7.66
CA THR A 140 -6.96 -5.75 -6.83
C THR A 140 -5.46 -5.64 -7.04
N MET A 141 -4.98 -4.47 -7.48
CA MET A 141 -3.57 -4.15 -7.61
C MET A 141 -3.07 -3.34 -6.42
N VAL A 142 -1.90 -3.68 -5.93
CA VAL A 142 -1.23 -3.00 -4.82
C VAL A 142 0.20 -2.64 -5.22
N LEU A 143 0.53 -1.36 -5.16
CA LEU A 143 1.89 -0.87 -5.40
C LEU A 143 2.75 -1.04 -4.14
N HIS A 144 3.82 -1.80 -4.26
CA HIS A 144 4.93 -1.83 -3.31
C HIS A 144 6.12 -1.04 -3.89
N THR A 145 6.81 -0.27 -3.05
CA THR A 145 7.93 0.56 -3.48
C THR A 145 9.28 0.05 -3.04
N HIS A 146 9.33 -0.91 -2.11
CA HIS A 146 10.58 -1.38 -1.51
C HIS A 146 10.67 -2.91 -1.43
N ASN A 147 11.89 -3.40 -1.40
CA ASN A 147 12.21 -4.77 -1.03
C ASN A 147 12.31 -4.93 0.50
N ARG A 148 12.69 -6.12 0.97
CA ARG A 148 12.82 -6.39 2.42
C ARG A 148 13.96 -5.60 3.08
N LYS A 149 15.04 -5.30 2.35
CA LYS A 149 16.16 -4.46 2.79
C LYS A 149 15.85 -2.97 2.76
N ARG A 150 14.62 -2.59 2.39
CA ARG A 150 14.11 -1.21 2.22
C ARG A 150 14.66 -0.47 1.02
N ASP A 151 15.43 -1.12 0.14
CA ASP A 151 15.85 -0.49 -1.12
C ASP A 151 14.65 -0.24 -2.03
N LEU A 152 14.75 0.81 -2.84
CA LEU A 152 13.73 1.13 -3.84
C LEU A 152 13.56 -0.03 -4.82
N HIS A 153 12.37 -0.61 -4.83
CA HIS A 153 12.01 -1.74 -5.68
C HIS A 153 10.52 -1.70 -6.02
N PRO A 154 10.10 -0.78 -6.89
CA PRO A 154 8.70 -0.70 -7.29
C PRO A 154 8.24 -1.98 -7.98
N HIS A 155 7.12 -2.50 -7.53
CA HIS A 155 6.47 -3.66 -8.12
C HIS A 155 4.98 -3.67 -7.78
N LEU A 156 4.18 -4.34 -8.60
CA LEU A 156 2.76 -4.50 -8.38
C LEU A 156 2.47 -5.93 -7.92
N HIS A 157 1.78 -6.05 -6.80
CA HIS A 157 1.07 -7.27 -6.45
C HIS A 157 -0.37 -7.18 -6.92
N VAL A 158 -0.85 -8.20 -7.60
CA VAL A 158 -2.21 -8.28 -8.10
C VAL A 158 -2.86 -9.52 -7.54
N VAL A 159 -3.95 -9.35 -6.78
CA VAL A 159 -4.75 -10.45 -6.25
C VAL A 159 -5.95 -10.66 -7.17
N ILE A 160 -6.09 -11.86 -7.71
CA ILE A 160 -7.03 -12.20 -8.76
C ILE A 160 -7.84 -13.43 -8.35
N PRO A 161 -9.17 -13.38 -8.24
CA PRO A 161 -10.00 -14.56 -8.06
C PRO A 161 -9.97 -15.46 -9.33
N ALA A 162 -9.90 -16.76 -9.14
CA ALA A 162 -9.93 -17.75 -10.23
C ALA A 162 -11.35 -17.90 -10.76
N GLY A 163 -11.70 -17.09 -11.72
CA GLY A 163 -12.99 -17.11 -12.40
C GLY A 163 -13.35 -15.78 -13.03
N ARG A 164 -14.41 -15.81 -13.82
CA ARG A 164 -14.90 -14.70 -14.62
C ARG A 164 -16.40 -14.62 -14.56
N TYR A 165 -16.91 -13.42 -14.70
CA TYR A 165 -18.34 -13.18 -14.73
C TYR A 165 -18.77 -12.78 -16.13
N ASP A 166 -19.64 -13.57 -16.75
CA ASP A 166 -20.33 -13.22 -17.99
C ASP A 166 -21.58 -12.41 -17.65
N ALA A 167 -21.54 -11.11 -17.95
CA ALA A 167 -22.65 -10.21 -17.66
C ALA A 167 -23.85 -10.44 -18.54
N ASN A 168 -23.69 -10.99 -19.77
CA ASN A 168 -24.78 -11.24 -20.72
C ASN A 168 -25.58 -12.47 -20.29
N LYS A 169 -24.87 -13.52 -19.88
CA LYS A 169 -25.49 -14.76 -19.42
C LYS A 169 -25.80 -14.74 -17.93
N GLN A 170 -25.25 -13.78 -17.18
CA GLN A 170 -25.30 -13.70 -15.71
C GLN A 170 -24.72 -14.95 -15.02
N GLU A 171 -23.66 -15.51 -15.60
CA GLU A 171 -23.02 -16.75 -15.15
C GLU A 171 -21.62 -16.50 -14.60
N TRP A 172 -21.21 -17.36 -13.67
CA TRP A 172 -19.85 -17.43 -13.18
C TRP A 172 -19.11 -18.61 -13.81
N HIS A 173 -18.06 -18.32 -14.58
CA HIS A 173 -17.15 -19.31 -15.11
C HIS A 173 -16.02 -19.53 -14.12
N LYS A 174 -15.94 -20.74 -13.58
CA LYS A 174 -14.90 -21.12 -12.62
C LYS A 174 -13.58 -21.31 -13.34
N GLY A 175 -12.54 -20.63 -12.89
CA GLY A 175 -11.18 -20.81 -13.40
C GLY A 175 -10.49 -22.04 -12.83
N ASP A 176 -9.35 -22.40 -13.41
CA ASP A 176 -8.50 -23.47 -12.94
C ASP A 176 -7.96 -23.15 -11.52
N LYS A 177 -7.73 -24.20 -10.72
CA LYS A 177 -7.20 -24.09 -9.37
C LYS A 177 -5.67 -23.96 -9.32
N GLN A 178 -4.98 -24.42 -10.36
CA GLN A 178 -3.51 -24.50 -10.40
C GLN A 178 -2.91 -23.53 -11.40
N TYR A 179 -3.68 -23.06 -12.37
CA TYR A 179 -3.18 -22.23 -13.46
C TYR A 179 -4.06 -21.00 -13.68
N LEU A 180 -3.41 -19.84 -13.78
CA LEU A 180 -4.04 -18.58 -14.20
C LEU A 180 -3.41 -18.06 -15.49
N PHE A 181 -2.10 -17.79 -15.47
CA PHE A 181 -1.35 -17.22 -16.60
C PHE A 181 0.03 -17.86 -16.72
N ASN A 182 0.50 -18.02 -17.97
CA ASN A 182 1.91 -18.35 -18.20
C ASN A 182 2.81 -17.15 -17.81
N ALA A 183 3.60 -17.33 -16.75
CA ALA A 183 4.43 -16.28 -16.19
C ALA A 183 5.51 -15.77 -17.18
N PHE A 184 6.07 -16.65 -18.03
CA PHE A 184 7.06 -16.27 -19.04
C PHE A 184 6.45 -15.42 -20.15
N ALA A 185 5.28 -15.82 -20.66
CA ALA A 185 4.55 -15.04 -21.66
C ALA A 185 4.14 -13.68 -21.09
N LEU A 186 3.63 -13.67 -19.86
CA LEU A 186 3.24 -12.44 -19.18
C LEU A 186 4.44 -11.51 -18.96
N ALA A 187 5.62 -12.05 -18.60
CA ALA A 187 6.84 -11.27 -18.42
C ALA A 187 7.32 -10.63 -19.74
N LYS A 188 7.25 -11.36 -20.86
CA LYS A 188 7.61 -10.82 -22.18
C LYS A 188 6.69 -9.67 -22.59
N VAL A 189 5.38 -9.84 -22.45
CA VAL A 189 4.40 -8.82 -22.83
C VAL A 189 4.47 -7.62 -21.88
N TRP A 190 4.61 -7.86 -20.57
CA TRP A 190 4.82 -6.84 -19.56
C TRP A 190 6.02 -5.95 -19.87
N ARG A 191 7.18 -6.58 -20.17
CA ARG A 191 8.39 -5.86 -20.58
C ARG A 191 8.15 -5.02 -21.84
N ALA A 192 7.66 -5.61 -22.91
CA ALA A 192 7.48 -4.93 -24.17
C ALA A 192 6.57 -3.70 -24.05
N ARG A 193 5.39 -3.88 -23.43
CA ARG A 193 4.42 -2.79 -23.27
C ARG A 193 4.87 -1.71 -22.31
N LEU A 194 5.59 -2.07 -21.24
CA LEU A 194 6.07 -1.06 -20.29
C LEU A 194 7.18 -0.21 -20.91
N LEU A 195 8.11 -0.81 -21.66
CA LEU A 195 9.16 -0.08 -22.35
C LEU A 195 8.59 0.82 -23.46
N ASP A 196 7.63 0.31 -24.22
CA ASP A 196 6.92 1.08 -25.22
C ASP A 196 6.21 2.29 -24.63
N ALA A 197 5.43 2.09 -23.56
CA ALA A 197 4.71 3.17 -22.88
C ALA A 197 5.63 4.21 -22.22
N ILE A 198 6.82 3.82 -21.76
CA ILE A 198 7.83 4.76 -21.25
C ILE A 198 8.45 5.54 -22.40
N ASN A 199 8.77 4.88 -23.52
CA ASN A 199 9.40 5.50 -24.69
C ASN A 199 8.50 6.56 -25.34
N HIS A 200 7.19 6.37 -25.33
CA HIS A 200 6.20 7.32 -25.85
C HIS A 200 5.74 8.37 -24.84
N HIS A 201 6.41 8.50 -23.70
CA HIS A 201 6.01 9.47 -22.67
C HIS A 201 7.04 10.60 -22.55
N ASP A 202 6.64 11.84 -22.85
CA ASP A 202 7.52 13.01 -22.92
C ASP A 202 8.39 13.27 -21.67
N ALA A 203 7.86 12.96 -20.50
CA ALA A 203 8.55 13.20 -19.22
C ALA A 203 9.46 12.04 -18.78
N LEU A 204 9.56 10.95 -19.53
CA LEU A 204 10.33 9.77 -19.13
C LEU A 204 11.38 9.44 -20.21
N THR A 205 12.57 9.08 -19.75
CA THR A 205 13.66 8.67 -20.66
C THR A 205 14.15 7.28 -20.25
N LEU A 206 14.15 6.35 -21.21
CA LEU A 206 14.64 5.00 -20.97
C LEU A 206 16.16 5.00 -20.72
N PRO A 207 16.66 4.21 -19.76
CA PRO A 207 18.09 3.97 -19.59
C PRO A 207 18.68 3.24 -20.81
N LYS A 208 19.98 3.47 -21.07
CA LYS A 208 20.68 2.87 -22.21
C LYS A 208 20.71 1.33 -22.17
N CYS A 209 20.85 0.74 -21.01
CA CYS A 209 20.96 -0.71 -20.85
C CYS A 209 19.80 -1.24 -20.00
N ILE A 210 18.95 -2.07 -20.59
CA ILE A 210 17.81 -2.70 -19.90
C ILE A 210 17.88 -4.21 -20.14
N PRO A 211 17.80 -5.05 -19.10
CA PRO A 211 17.83 -6.52 -19.25
C PRO A 211 16.74 -7.03 -20.19
N SER A 212 17.09 -8.03 -20.98
CA SER A 212 16.13 -8.71 -21.86
C SER A 212 15.14 -9.59 -21.11
N LYS A 213 15.57 -10.19 -20.00
CA LYS A 213 14.75 -11.07 -19.17
C LYS A 213 14.18 -10.33 -17.97
N TRP A 214 12.85 -10.33 -17.84
CA TRP A 214 12.14 -9.80 -16.66
C TRP A 214 11.46 -10.93 -15.91
N VAL A 215 11.20 -10.68 -14.63
CA VAL A 215 10.58 -11.66 -13.74
C VAL A 215 9.14 -11.24 -13.45
N VAL A 216 8.23 -12.14 -13.74
CA VAL A 216 6.84 -12.12 -13.29
C VAL A 216 6.59 -13.41 -12.52
N ASP A 217 5.99 -13.30 -11.35
CA ASP A 217 5.56 -14.44 -10.57
C ASP A 217 4.03 -14.54 -10.61
N CYS A 218 3.51 -15.74 -10.82
CA CYS A 218 2.08 -16.02 -10.80
C CYS A 218 1.87 -17.30 -9.99
N ARG A 219 1.32 -17.17 -8.80
CA ARG A 219 1.17 -18.31 -7.89
C ARG A 219 -0.24 -18.36 -7.28
N HIS A 220 -0.71 -19.57 -7.04
CA HIS A 220 -1.90 -19.83 -6.25
C HIS A 220 -1.70 -19.41 -4.78
N VAL A 221 -2.70 -18.77 -4.18
CA VAL A 221 -2.66 -18.24 -2.81
C VAL A 221 -3.90 -18.61 -1.98
N GLY A 222 -4.45 -19.79 -2.23
CA GLY A 222 -5.61 -20.30 -1.51
C GLY A 222 -6.86 -19.48 -1.81
N TYR A 223 -7.65 -19.19 -0.80
CA TYR A 223 -8.91 -18.44 -0.90
C TYR A 223 -8.75 -16.91 -0.76
N GLY A 224 -7.53 -16.39 -0.90
CA GLY A 224 -7.23 -14.97 -0.99
C GLY A 224 -7.07 -14.24 0.36
N GLU A 225 -7.56 -14.76 1.46
CA GLU A 225 -7.51 -14.09 2.75
C GLU A 225 -6.08 -13.84 3.23
N HIS A 226 -5.23 -14.85 3.19
CA HIS A 226 -3.81 -14.71 3.56
C HIS A 226 -3.06 -13.71 2.67
N ALA A 227 -3.40 -13.66 1.38
CA ALA A 227 -2.82 -12.69 0.46
C ALA A 227 -3.23 -11.27 0.83
N LEU A 228 -4.50 -11.02 1.14
CA LEU A 228 -5.00 -9.71 1.59
C LEU A 228 -4.39 -9.30 2.94
N GLN A 229 -4.28 -10.22 3.89
CA GLN A 229 -3.60 -9.99 5.17
C GLN A 229 -2.12 -9.64 4.96
N TYR A 230 -1.43 -10.35 4.07
CA TYR A 230 -0.05 -10.03 3.69
C TYR A 230 0.06 -8.62 3.12
N LEU A 231 -0.78 -8.26 2.16
CA LEU A 231 -0.75 -6.95 1.50
C LEU A 231 -1.13 -5.82 2.45
N SER A 232 -2.08 -6.04 3.37
CA SER A 232 -2.50 -5.04 4.34
C SER A 232 -1.34 -4.53 5.21
N ARG A 233 -0.39 -5.41 5.55
CA ARG A 233 0.79 -5.07 6.37
C ARG A 233 1.70 -4.04 5.71
N TYR A 234 1.67 -3.91 4.38
CA TYR A 234 2.54 -3.01 3.62
C TYR A 234 1.82 -1.75 3.13
N LEU A 235 0.47 -1.70 3.21
CA LEU A 235 -0.28 -0.61 2.61
C LEU A 235 -0.23 0.69 3.38
N TYR A 236 -0.34 0.60 4.70
CA TYR A 236 -0.53 1.78 5.56
C TYR A 236 0.51 1.86 6.68
N ARG A 237 1.45 0.94 6.72
CA ARG A 237 2.62 1.07 7.59
C ARG A 237 3.71 1.81 6.83
N GLY A 238 4.44 2.65 7.51
CA GLY A 238 5.67 3.24 6.99
C GLY A 238 6.61 2.16 6.46
N VAL A 239 7.59 2.55 5.70
CA VAL A 239 8.57 1.64 5.09
C VAL A 239 9.28 0.79 6.16
N LEU A 240 9.49 1.37 7.35
CA LEU A 240 10.10 0.73 8.51
C LEU A 240 9.28 1.05 9.76
N ALA A 241 9.09 0.07 10.63
CA ALA A 241 8.50 0.30 11.94
C ALA A 241 9.60 0.71 12.94
N ASP A 242 9.32 1.64 13.85
CA ASP A 242 10.29 2.09 14.87
C ASP A 242 10.91 0.95 15.66
N LYS A 243 10.13 -0.06 16.01
CA LYS A 243 10.61 -1.27 16.71
C LYS A 243 11.65 -2.08 15.94
N ASP A 244 11.82 -1.82 14.65
CA ASP A 244 12.82 -2.48 13.82
C ASP A 244 14.12 -1.66 13.72
N ILE A 245 14.15 -0.45 14.26
CA ILE A 245 15.37 0.33 14.51
C ILE A 245 15.98 -0.19 15.82
N ILE A 246 17.17 -0.79 15.74
CA ILE A 246 17.80 -1.48 16.87
C ILE A 246 18.73 -0.55 17.64
N ASN A 247 19.53 0.24 16.90
CA ASN A 247 20.52 1.12 17.48
C ASN A 247 20.70 2.40 16.66
N ILE A 248 20.88 3.51 17.35
CA ILE A 248 21.18 4.83 16.78
C ILE A 248 22.41 5.38 17.50
N THR A 249 23.45 5.68 16.74
CA THR A 249 24.64 6.41 17.20
C THR A 249 24.80 7.68 16.36
N PRO A 250 25.67 8.62 16.73
CA PRO A 250 25.95 9.80 15.91
C PRO A 250 26.39 9.47 14.48
N ASN A 251 27.03 8.32 14.26
CA ASN A 251 27.61 7.95 12.96
C ASN A 251 26.84 6.84 12.23
N SER A 252 25.89 6.17 12.87
CA SER A 252 25.24 5.02 12.29
C SER A 252 23.84 4.75 12.84
N VAL A 253 22.99 4.19 11.98
CA VAL A 253 21.67 3.66 12.33
C VAL A 253 21.61 2.20 11.92
N THR A 254 21.32 1.32 12.86
CA THR A 254 21.16 -0.11 12.62
C THR A 254 19.69 -0.50 12.73
N PHE A 255 19.16 -1.16 11.72
CA PHE A 255 17.82 -1.69 11.73
C PHE A 255 17.79 -3.17 11.29
N ARG A 256 16.75 -3.89 11.71
CA ARG A 256 16.53 -5.29 11.34
C ARG A 256 15.51 -5.42 10.21
N TYR A 257 15.70 -6.46 9.43
CA TYR A 257 14.75 -6.87 8.40
C TYR A 257 14.73 -8.40 8.29
N LYS A 258 13.62 -8.95 7.78
CA LYS A 258 13.54 -10.39 7.52
C LYS A 258 14.10 -10.70 6.14
N ASP A 259 15.20 -11.45 6.07
CA ASP A 259 15.82 -11.81 4.80
C ASP A 259 14.90 -12.66 3.91
N GLY A 260 14.98 -12.45 2.61
CA GLY A 260 14.09 -13.09 1.63
C GLY A 260 14.42 -14.53 1.34
N GLN A 261 15.69 -14.89 1.43
CA GLN A 261 16.21 -16.23 1.11
C GLN A 261 16.21 -17.11 2.35
N THR A 262 16.88 -16.68 3.40
CA THR A 262 17.04 -17.45 4.63
C THR A 262 15.80 -17.47 5.51
N LYS A 263 14.86 -16.51 5.32
CA LYS A 263 13.68 -16.29 6.18
C LYS A 263 14.02 -15.89 7.62
N GLN A 264 15.28 -15.62 7.92
CA GLN A 264 15.76 -15.21 9.23
C GLN A 264 15.86 -13.68 9.35
N TRP A 265 15.98 -13.20 10.58
CA TRP A 265 16.26 -11.81 10.85
C TRP A 265 17.72 -11.50 10.54
N ALA A 266 17.92 -10.42 9.79
CA ALA A 266 19.22 -9.84 9.48
C ALA A 266 19.22 -8.36 9.83
N THR A 267 20.39 -7.78 9.99
CA THR A 267 20.56 -6.35 10.30
C THR A 267 21.25 -5.63 9.16
N ARG A 268 20.99 -4.32 9.08
CA ARG A 268 21.67 -3.40 8.17
C ARG A 268 22.00 -2.12 8.89
N THR A 269 23.26 -1.67 8.75
CA THR A 269 23.77 -0.44 9.35
C THR A 269 24.10 0.56 8.24
N LEU A 270 23.68 1.81 8.41
CA LEU A 270 23.88 2.90 7.45
C LEU A 270 24.22 4.20 8.21
N PRO A 271 24.97 5.14 7.59
CA PRO A 271 25.05 6.51 8.09
C PRO A 271 23.66 7.16 8.21
N PRO A 272 23.45 8.09 9.16
CA PRO A 272 22.14 8.68 9.45
C PRO A 272 21.45 9.28 8.21
N LEU A 273 22.15 10.08 7.41
CA LEU A 273 21.58 10.72 6.22
C LEU A 273 21.17 9.68 5.15
N GLN A 274 21.98 8.63 4.95
CA GLN A 274 21.65 7.55 4.04
C GLN A 274 20.44 6.73 4.52
N PHE A 275 20.33 6.51 5.83
CA PHE A 275 19.18 5.84 6.42
C PHE A 275 17.90 6.68 6.25
N LEU A 276 17.95 7.98 6.49
CA LEU A 276 16.80 8.87 6.26
C LEU A 276 16.37 8.85 4.80
N TRP A 277 17.32 8.92 3.87
CA TRP A 277 17.02 8.82 2.43
C TRP A 277 16.43 7.47 2.06
N LEU A 278 16.96 6.37 2.61
CA LEU A 278 16.43 5.02 2.40
C LEU A 278 14.93 4.93 2.69
N ILE A 279 14.44 5.68 3.68
CA ILE A 279 13.01 5.69 4.04
C ILE A 279 12.22 6.74 3.25
N LEU A 280 12.76 7.96 3.10
CA LEU A 280 12.05 9.09 2.48
C LEU A 280 11.92 9.00 0.96
N GLN A 281 12.79 8.25 0.27
CA GLN A 281 12.65 7.99 -1.16
C GLN A 281 11.33 7.26 -1.52
N HIS A 282 10.66 6.63 -0.55
CA HIS A 282 9.39 5.92 -0.74
C HIS A 282 8.15 6.80 -0.55
N VAL A 283 8.33 8.08 -0.29
CA VAL A 283 7.22 9.03 -0.27
C VAL A 283 6.58 9.08 -1.64
N LEU A 284 5.29 8.77 -1.69
CA LEU A 284 4.51 8.75 -2.92
C LEU A 284 3.87 10.11 -3.18
N PRO A 285 3.68 10.49 -4.44
CA PRO A 285 3.01 11.72 -4.82
C PRO A 285 1.63 11.87 -4.16
N LYS A 286 1.27 13.10 -3.81
CA LYS A 286 -0.06 13.44 -3.29
C LYS A 286 -1.14 12.96 -4.27
N GLY A 287 -2.18 12.29 -3.76
CA GLY A 287 -3.28 11.77 -4.55
C GLY A 287 -3.00 10.42 -5.25
N LEU A 288 -1.77 9.91 -5.25
CA LEU A 288 -1.49 8.60 -5.82
C LEU A 288 -2.16 7.49 -4.99
N GLN A 289 -3.06 6.76 -5.62
CA GLN A 289 -3.69 5.58 -5.02
C GLN A 289 -2.75 4.38 -5.15
N ARG A 290 -2.30 3.83 -4.01
CA ARG A 290 -1.47 2.62 -3.94
C ARG A 290 -2.24 1.35 -4.26
N VAL A 291 -3.55 1.37 -4.03
CA VAL A 291 -4.46 0.25 -4.25
C VAL A 291 -5.48 0.64 -5.29
N ARG A 292 -5.69 -0.23 -6.26
CA ARG A 292 -6.70 -0.03 -7.30
C ARG A 292 -7.46 -1.33 -7.55
N ASP A 293 -8.77 -1.24 -7.46
CA ASP A 293 -9.67 -2.34 -7.78
C ASP A 293 -10.16 -2.22 -9.22
N TYR A 294 -10.25 -3.36 -9.91
CA TYR A 294 -10.64 -3.44 -11.32
C TYR A 294 -11.75 -4.47 -11.54
N GLY A 295 -12.46 -4.32 -12.67
CA GLY A 295 -13.57 -5.20 -13.03
C GLY A 295 -14.68 -5.21 -11.96
N PHE A 296 -15.22 -6.35 -11.65
CA PHE A 296 -16.30 -6.49 -10.66
C PHE A 296 -15.86 -6.21 -9.20
N LEU A 297 -14.56 -6.04 -8.92
CA LEU A 297 -14.07 -5.62 -7.59
C LEU A 297 -14.08 -4.10 -7.38
N ARG A 298 -14.34 -3.29 -8.41
CA ARG A 298 -14.46 -1.83 -8.29
C ARG A 298 -15.54 -1.42 -7.29
N GLY A 299 -15.38 -0.25 -6.69
CA GLY A 299 -16.36 0.31 -5.75
C GLY A 299 -17.75 0.48 -6.36
N ASN A 300 -17.83 0.95 -7.62
CA ASN A 300 -19.09 1.14 -8.37
C ASN A 300 -19.69 -0.17 -8.92
N ALA A 301 -19.00 -1.30 -8.86
CA ALA A 301 -19.49 -2.60 -9.29
C ALA A 301 -20.15 -3.41 -8.15
N ARG A 302 -20.65 -2.75 -7.13
CA ARG A 302 -21.24 -3.40 -5.93
C ARG A 302 -22.39 -4.35 -6.30
N VAL A 303 -23.26 -3.96 -7.20
CA VAL A 303 -24.42 -4.78 -7.64
C VAL A 303 -23.94 -6.05 -8.34
N ILE A 304 -22.99 -5.93 -9.27
CA ILE A 304 -22.41 -7.08 -9.99
C ILE A 304 -21.73 -8.03 -9.01
N ARG A 305 -20.93 -7.51 -8.07
CA ARG A 305 -20.26 -8.33 -7.07
C ARG A 305 -21.25 -9.06 -6.17
N PHE A 306 -22.33 -8.41 -5.75
CA PHE A 306 -23.38 -9.04 -4.97
C PHE A 306 -24.06 -10.19 -5.73
N ARG A 307 -24.36 -10.00 -7.02
CA ARG A 307 -24.90 -11.08 -7.89
C ARG A 307 -23.93 -12.26 -7.97
N ILE A 308 -22.64 -12.00 -8.18
CA ILE A 308 -21.61 -13.04 -8.20
C ILE A 308 -21.56 -13.78 -6.86
N GLN A 309 -21.60 -13.08 -5.74
CA GLN A 309 -21.64 -13.69 -4.41
C GLN A 309 -22.87 -14.59 -4.25
N GLN A 310 -24.05 -14.14 -4.64
CA GLN A 310 -25.27 -14.96 -4.59
C GLN A 310 -25.19 -16.22 -5.46
N LEU A 311 -24.67 -16.11 -6.69
CA LEU A 311 -24.45 -17.26 -7.57
C LEU A 311 -23.52 -18.29 -6.91
N LEU A 312 -22.42 -17.82 -6.35
CA LEU A 312 -21.43 -18.68 -5.70
C LEU A 312 -21.95 -19.28 -4.39
N MET A 313 -22.76 -18.58 -3.61
CA MET A 313 -23.43 -19.12 -2.42
C MET A 313 -24.31 -20.34 -2.77
N ARG A 314 -25.06 -20.27 -3.87
CA ARG A 314 -25.90 -21.37 -4.33
C ARG A 314 -25.10 -22.61 -4.75
N ILE A 315 -23.90 -22.41 -5.28
CA ILE A 315 -23.06 -23.50 -5.82
C ILE A 315 -22.15 -24.11 -4.74
N THR A 316 -21.75 -23.35 -3.73
CA THR A 316 -20.66 -23.74 -2.80
C THR A 316 -21.09 -23.84 -1.34
N ASN A 317 -22.34 -23.63 -0.99
CA ASN A 317 -22.83 -23.49 0.38
C ASN A 317 -22.05 -22.46 1.25
N TRP A 318 -21.37 -21.53 0.57
CA TRP A 318 -20.59 -20.47 1.23
C TRP A 318 -21.54 -19.37 1.75
N ILE A 319 -21.27 -18.90 2.95
CA ILE A 319 -21.98 -17.76 3.54
C ILE A 319 -21.12 -16.52 3.31
N ALA A 320 -21.67 -15.51 2.64
CA ALA A 320 -20.97 -14.25 2.45
C ALA A 320 -20.60 -13.64 3.82
N PRO A 321 -19.37 -13.14 3.98
CA PRO A 321 -19.01 -12.50 5.24
C PRO A 321 -19.99 -11.36 5.51
N THR A 322 -20.63 -11.43 6.66
CA THR A 322 -21.54 -10.39 7.15
C THR A 322 -20.77 -9.08 7.14
N ILE A 323 -21.39 -8.00 6.64
CA ILE A 323 -20.81 -6.66 6.71
C ILE A 323 -20.54 -6.42 8.19
N ALA A 324 -19.29 -6.58 8.62
CA ALA A 324 -18.91 -6.16 9.95
C ALA A 324 -19.31 -4.68 10.00
N THR A 325 -20.32 -4.38 10.76
CA THR A 325 -20.71 -3.00 11.06
C THR A 325 -19.43 -2.28 11.40
N VAL A 326 -19.13 -1.18 10.70
CA VAL A 326 -17.98 -0.33 10.96
C VAL A 326 -17.85 -0.28 12.48
N ARG A 327 -16.76 -0.82 13.02
CA ARG A 327 -16.54 -0.83 14.47
C ARG A 327 -16.76 0.60 14.92
N GLY A 328 -17.84 0.83 15.68
CA GLY A 328 -18.12 2.14 16.26
C GLY A 328 -16.81 2.60 16.91
N LYS A 329 -16.43 3.85 16.72
CA LYS A 329 -15.25 4.39 17.41
C LYS A 329 -15.44 4.06 18.88
N ALA A 330 -14.46 3.40 19.48
CA ALA A 330 -14.51 3.06 20.89
C ALA A 330 -14.86 4.33 21.69
N ALA A 331 -15.88 4.25 22.52
CA ALA A 331 -16.27 5.37 23.36
C ALA A 331 -15.08 5.76 24.24
N ARG A 332 -14.73 7.04 24.25
CA ARG A 332 -13.67 7.54 25.11
C ARG A 332 -14.23 7.70 26.50
N LEU A 333 -13.65 6.99 27.47
CA LEU A 333 -14.06 7.08 28.86
C LEU A 333 -13.24 8.13 29.61
N CYS A 334 -13.87 8.87 30.49
CA CYS A 334 -13.22 9.83 31.36
C CYS A 334 -12.30 9.09 32.36
N PRO A 335 -11.04 9.50 32.51
CA PRO A 335 -10.11 8.86 33.44
C PRO A 335 -10.50 9.08 34.91
N CYS A 336 -11.33 10.11 35.21
CA CYS A 336 -11.73 10.43 36.59
C CYS A 336 -12.99 9.65 37.04
N CYS A 337 -14.00 9.56 36.17
CA CYS A 337 -15.31 9.03 36.58
C CYS A 337 -15.87 7.93 35.63
N HIS A 338 -15.07 7.52 34.63
CA HIS A 338 -15.40 6.51 33.64
C HIS A 338 -16.68 6.76 32.81
N HIS A 339 -17.30 7.94 32.89
CA HIS A 339 -18.36 8.35 31.97
C HIS A 339 -17.84 8.60 30.60
N GLN A 340 -18.67 8.43 29.58
CA GLN A 340 -18.30 8.69 28.19
C GLN A 340 -18.04 10.18 27.98
N MET A 341 -16.85 10.50 27.47
CA MET A 341 -16.48 11.86 27.10
C MET A 341 -17.11 12.26 25.78
N GLN A 342 -17.45 13.54 25.66
CA GLN A 342 -18.04 14.15 24.49
C GLN A 342 -16.99 14.99 23.75
N TYR A 343 -17.08 15.04 22.43
CA TYR A 343 -16.30 15.94 21.60
C TYR A 343 -16.67 17.39 21.90
N ALA A 344 -15.70 18.21 22.28
CA ALA A 344 -15.88 19.61 22.68
C ALA A 344 -15.22 20.62 21.70
N GLY A 345 -14.75 20.18 20.54
CA GLY A 345 -14.21 21.04 19.52
C GLY A 345 -12.75 20.78 19.15
N ILE A 346 -12.20 21.62 18.26
CA ILE A 346 -10.80 21.61 17.82
C ILE A 346 -10.14 22.91 18.26
N ILE A 347 -8.99 22.76 18.92
CA ILE A 347 -8.12 23.87 19.29
C ILE A 347 -7.07 24.00 18.19
N ARG A 348 -6.95 25.16 17.59
CA ARG A 348 -5.89 25.48 16.63
C ARG A 348 -4.67 26.00 17.38
N PRO A 349 -3.44 25.68 16.95
CA PRO A 349 -2.26 26.32 17.50
C PRO A 349 -2.34 27.82 17.18
N THR A 350 -1.96 28.63 18.15
CA THR A 350 -1.77 30.08 18.01
C THR A 350 -0.54 30.40 17.21
#